data_29c524156135dc310d1df63fc27111cd
#
_entry.id   29c524156135dc310d1df63fc27111cd
#
_cell.length_a   1.000
_cell.length_b   1.000
_cell.length_c   1.000
_cell.angle_alpha   90.00
_cell.angle_beta   90.00
_cell.angle_gamma   90.00
#
_symmetry.space_group_name_H-M   'P 1'
#
loop_
_entity.id
_entity.type
_entity.pdbx_description
1 polymer ?
#
loop_
_entity_poly.entity_id
_entity_poly.type
_entity_poly.pdbx_seq_one_letter_code
_entity_poly.pdbx_strand_id
1 'polypeptide(L)'
;MSLIRAFPGLRPAAGRAEEVAAPPYDVMSADEAREMVKGRPWSFLHISRPEVDLSATIDPYSPEVYAKAAENLAAMRQEGVLIQDSSDCYYVYRLTMGSHTQLGVVAAASVDAYDSGRIKRHELTRPAKEQDRVRQISALNAQTGPVFLVYPSEERIDDLLSSVAEGDPAMDVTGNDAVRHQIWVVADKTRITALTLLFEQLPALYVADGHHRSAAASRVAAERKAANPGHTGDESYNYFLSVIFPHQQTRILDYNRVVRDLHDMTGKQFLQAVGERFSVERREQPVKPEQTGHFGMYLEGTWYQLVLAENRIPASDPVASLDVSLLANELLVPLLGITDQRTDSRIDFVGGIRGLNALEQRVDSGDWAVAFSLYPTTMNALMAVADAGQIMPPKSTWFEPKLADGLVSHLL
;
A
#
# COMPACT_ATOMS: atom_id res chain seq x y z
N MET A 1 21.78 -11.16 10.20
CA MET A 1 20.82 -11.66 9.17
C MET A 1 20.92 -10.78 7.94
N SER A 2 20.73 -11.32 6.73
CA SER A 2 20.71 -10.52 5.50
C SER A 2 19.44 -9.63 5.46
N LEU A 3 19.52 -8.49 4.78
CA LEU A 3 18.40 -7.55 4.63
C LEU A 3 17.20 -8.20 3.91
N ILE A 4 17.49 -9.02 2.90
CA ILE A 4 16.51 -9.84 2.19
C ILE A 4 17.03 -11.27 2.02
N ARG A 5 16.11 -12.21 1.81
CA ARG A 5 16.40 -13.64 1.61
C ARG A 5 15.53 -14.23 0.49
N ALA A 6 16.11 -15.09 -0.32
CA ALA A 6 15.35 -15.98 -1.20
C ALA A 6 14.60 -17.04 -0.36
N PHE A 7 13.47 -17.50 -0.83
CA PHE A 7 12.62 -18.47 -0.14
C PHE A 7 11.84 -19.36 -1.11
N PRO A 8 11.40 -20.57 -0.70
CA PRO A 8 10.58 -21.45 -1.54
C PRO A 8 9.13 -20.94 -1.55
N GLY A 9 8.79 -20.09 -2.52
CA GLY A 9 7.48 -19.45 -2.61
C GLY A 9 6.36 -20.44 -2.89
N LEU A 10 5.21 -20.24 -2.25
CA LEU A 10 3.95 -20.90 -2.62
C LEU A 10 3.27 -20.01 -3.67
N ARG A 11 3.01 -20.57 -4.86
CA ARG A 11 2.49 -19.82 -6.01
C ARG A 11 1.53 -20.65 -6.86
N PRO A 12 0.74 -20.02 -7.74
CA PRO A 12 -0.08 -20.74 -8.70
C PRO A 12 0.73 -21.74 -9.55
N ALA A 13 0.18 -22.91 -9.78
CA ALA A 13 0.71 -23.86 -10.75
C ALA A 13 0.67 -23.24 -12.16
N ALA A 14 1.45 -23.79 -13.09
CA ALA A 14 1.52 -23.31 -14.46
C ALA A 14 0.12 -23.19 -15.08
N GLY A 15 -0.19 -22.04 -15.65
CA GLY A 15 -1.49 -21.74 -16.27
C GLY A 15 -2.63 -21.40 -15.32
N ARG A 16 -2.41 -21.40 -13.98
CA ARG A 16 -3.46 -21.17 -12.98
C ARG A 16 -3.46 -19.75 -12.38
N ALA A 17 -2.53 -18.89 -12.76
CA ALA A 17 -2.38 -17.56 -12.16
C ALA A 17 -3.65 -16.69 -12.31
N GLU A 18 -4.34 -16.75 -13.46
CA GLU A 18 -5.56 -15.98 -13.73
C GLU A 18 -6.73 -16.40 -12.83
N GLU A 19 -6.82 -17.69 -12.48
CA GLU A 19 -7.86 -18.19 -11.58
C GLU A 19 -7.63 -17.77 -10.13
N VAL A 20 -6.36 -17.58 -9.75
CA VAL A 20 -5.93 -17.35 -8.36
C VAL A 20 -5.77 -15.87 -8.04
N ALA A 21 -5.11 -15.11 -8.92
CA ALA A 21 -4.76 -13.72 -8.64
C ALA A 21 -5.99 -12.89 -8.21
N ALA A 22 -5.82 -12.15 -7.14
CA ALA A 22 -6.86 -11.32 -6.56
C ALA A 22 -6.29 -9.95 -6.14
N PRO A 23 -7.12 -8.89 -6.13
CA PRO A 23 -6.71 -7.61 -5.54
C PRO A 23 -6.46 -7.77 -4.03
N PRO A 24 -5.66 -6.88 -3.43
CA PRO A 24 -5.37 -6.95 -2.01
C PRO A 24 -6.64 -6.77 -1.16
N TYR A 25 -6.66 -7.46 -0.02
CA TYR A 25 -7.85 -7.61 0.84
C TYR A 25 -8.46 -6.28 1.34
N ASP A 26 -7.70 -5.20 1.38
CA ASP A 26 -8.04 -3.92 2.00
C ASP A 26 -8.55 -2.83 1.03
N VAL A 27 -8.68 -3.16 -0.25
CA VAL A 27 -9.17 -2.20 -1.28
C VAL A 27 -10.65 -2.35 -1.63
N MET A 28 -11.37 -3.27 -0.98
CA MET A 28 -12.77 -3.57 -1.27
C MET A 28 -13.59 -3.82 0.00
N SER A 29 -14.90 -3.62 -0.11
CA SER A 29 -15.88 -4.02 0.90
C SER A 29 -16.12 -5.55 0.91
N ALA A 30 -16.80 -6.05 1.94
CA ALA A 30 -17.17 -7.46 2.01
C ALA A 30 -18.15 -7.86 0.89
N ASP A 31 -19.07 -6.98 0.53
CA ASP A 31 -20.05 -7.24 -0.53
C ASP A 31 -19.40 -7.26 -1.91
N GLU A 32 -18.48 -6.32 -2.19
CA GLU A 32 -17.68 -6.34 -3.40
C GLU A 32 -16.85 -7.63 -3.51
N ALA A 33 -16.22 -8.07 -2.40
CA ALA A 33 -15.46 -9.32 -2.38
C ALA A 33 -16.36 -10.53 -2.69
N ARG A 34 -17.59 -10.59 -2.14
CA ARG A 34 -18.56 -11.66 -2.45
C ARG A 34 -18.95 -11.69 -3.92
N GLU A 35 -19.15 -10.52 -4.56
CA GLU A 35 -19.44 -10.45 -5.99
C GLU A 35 -18.22 -10.93 -6.82
N MET A 36 -17.00 -10.55 -6.43
CA MET A 36 -15.80 -10.89 -7.17
C MET A 36 -15.46 -12.38 -7.16
N VAL A 37 -15.87 -13.14 -6.14
CA VAL A 37 -15.60 -14.58 -6.06
C VAL A 37 -16.65 -15.45 -6.79
N LYS A 38 -17.78 -14.87 -7.24
CA LYS A 38 -18.82 -15.63 -7.94
C LYS A 38 -18.25 -16.30 -9.21
N GLY A 39 -18.38 -17.62 -9.27
CA GLY A 39 -17.85 -18.42 -10.37
C GLY A 39 -16.33 -18.56 -10.42
N ARG A 40 -15.61 -18.11 -9.38
CA ARG A 40 -14.14 -18.17 -9.26
C ARG A 40 -13.71 -18.95 -8.01
N PRO A 41 -13.88 -20.29 -7.99
CA PRO A 41 -13.66 -21.10 -6.80
C PRO A 41 -12.20 -21.10 -6.29
N TRP A 42 -11.26 -20.69 -7.13
CA TRP A 42 -9.84 -20.63 -6.81
C TRP A 42 -9.31 -19.21 -6.61
N SER A 43 -10.20 -18.20 -6.59
CA SER A 43 -9.78 -16.82 -6.30
C SER A 43 -9.10 -16.75 -4.92
N PHE A 44 -7.97 -16.07 -4.86
CA PHE A 44 -7.24 -15.90 -3.59
C PHE A 44 -8.04 -15.10 -2.54
N LEU A 45 -9.13 -14.43 -2.95
CA LEU A 45 -10.06 -13.81 -2.01
C LEU A 45 -10.68 -14.81 -1.02
N HIS A 46 -10.83 -16.08 -1.38
CA HIS A 46 -11.25 -17.12 -0.44
C HIS A 46 -10.25 -17.33 0.72
N ILE A 47 -9.01 -16.87 0.57
CA ILE A 47 -7.97 -16.91 1.61
C ILE A 47 -7.80 -15.54 2.26
N SER A 48 -7.73 -14.46 1.47
CA SER A 48 -7.47 -13.10 1.99
C SER A 48 -8.71 -12.41 2.58
N ARG A 49 -9.93 -12.84 2.17
CA ARG A 49 -11.26 -12.37 2.59
C ARG A 49 -12.19 -13.57 2.84
N PRO A 50 -11.83 -14.53 3.75
CA PRO A 50 -12.53 -15.81 3.86
C PRO A 50 -13.98 -15.70 4.33
N GLU A 51 -14.41 -14.54 4.84
CA GLU A 51 -15.82 -14.26 5.14
C GLU A 51 -16.73 -14.31 3.91
N VAL A 52 -16.17 -14.33 2.68
CA VAL A 52 -16.97 -14.52 1.44
C VAL A 52 -17.63 -15.89 1.38
N ASP A 53 -17.06 -16.89 2.06
CA ASP A 53 -17.55 -18.27 2.13
C ASP A 53 -18.47 -18.53 3.35
N LEU A 54 -18.70 -17.52 4.17
CA LEU A 54 -19.45 -17.62 5.40
C LEU A 54 -20.71 -16.73 5.37
N SER A 55 -21.50 -16.80 6.44
CA SER A 55 -22.69 -15.95 6.55
C SER A 55 -22.37 -14.48 6.37
N ALA A 56 -23.22 -13.73 5.64
CA ALA A 56 -23.06 -12.29 5.47
C ALA A 56 -23.07 -11.48 6.79
N THR A 57 -23.58 -12.08 7.87
CA THR A 57 -23.65 -11.48 9.21
C THR A 57 -22.51 -11.87 10.12
N ILE A 58 -21.53 -12.66 9.63
CA ILE A 58 -20.41 -13.10 10.45
C ILE A 58 -19.53 -11.89 10.84
N ASP A 59 -19.05 -11.91 12.07
CA ASP A 59 -17.98 -11.00 12.46
C ASP A 59 -16.70 -11.33 11.67
N PRO A 60 -16.16 -10.45 10.83
CA PRO A 60 -14.96 -10.72 10.04
C PRO A 60 -13.70 -10.98 10.87
N TYR A 61 -13.75 -10.74 12.18
CA TYR A 61 -12.66 -11.00 13.12
C TYR A 61 -12.90 -12.25 14.00
N SER A 62 -13.93 -13.04 13.71
CA SER A 62 -14.22 -14.26 14.45
C SER A 62 -13.23 -15.39 14.13
N PRO A 63 -12.97 -16.33 15.04
CA PRO A 63 -12.07 -17.46 14.82
C PRO A 63 -12.43 -18.32 13.61
N GLU A 64 -13.71 -18.44 13.29
CA GLU A 64 -14.23 -19.22 12.17
C GLU A 64 -13.74 -18.68 10.82
N VAL A 65 -13.58 -17.35 10.69
CA VAL A 65 -13.09 -16.69 9.50
C VAL A 65 -11.64 -17.11 9.22
N TYR A 66 -10.79 -17.11 10.23
CA TYR A 66 -9.38 -17.54 10.07
C TYR A 66 -9.25 -19.05 9.85
N ALA A 67 -10.10 -19.86 10.49
CA ALA A 67 -10.16 -21.30 10.23
C ALA A 67 -10.55 -21.61 8.79
N LYS A 68 -11.52 -20.85 8.23
CA LYS A 68 -11.93 -20.96 6.83
C LYS A 68 -10.82 -20.59 5.85
N ALA A 69 -10.05 -19.55 6.16
CA ALA A 69 -8.86 -19.21 5.37
C ALA A 69 -7.85 -20.36 5.31
N ALA A 70 -7.58 -21.00 6.45
CA ALA A 70 -6.65 -22.13 6.54
C ALA A 70 -7.17 -23.36 5.77
N GLU A 71 -8.46 -23.65 5.87
CA GLU A 71 -9.13 -24.71 5.10
C GLU A 71 -8.98 -24.46 3.59
N ASN A 72 -9.26 -23.23 3.13
CA ASN A 72 -9.18 -22.86 1.72
C ASN A 72 -7.74 -22.96 1.19
N LEU A 73 -6.76 -22.49 1.97
CA LEU A 73 -5.34 -22.62 1.61
C LEU A 73 -4.91 -24.10 1.48
N ALA A 74 -5.34 -24.94 2.43
CA ALA A 74 -5.06 -26.37 2.40
C ALA A 74 -5.69 -27.05 1.17
N ALA A 75 -6.96 -26.70 0.85
CA ALA A 75 -7.65 -27.22 -0.35
C ALA A 75 -6.94 -26.82 -1.64
N MET A 76 -6.54 -25.54 -1.80
CA MET A 76 -5.82 -25.09 -2.98
C MET A 76 -4.48 -25.81 -3.16
N ARG A 77 -3.79 -26.14 -2.09
CA ARG A 77 -2.53 -26.93 -2.13
C ARG A 77 -2.81 -28.39 -2.47
N GLN A 78 -3.82 -29.00 -1.87
CA GLN A 78 -4.18 -30.40 -2.11
C GLN A 78 -4.63 -30.64 -3.56
N GLU A 79 -5.40 -29.71 -4.12
CA GLU A 79 -5.87 -29.75 -5.52
C GLU A 79 -4.79 -29.33 -6.54
N GLY A 80 -3.57 -29.00 -6.07
CA GLY A 80 -2.47 -28.61 -6.93
C GLY A 80 -2.67 -27.27 -7.63
N VAL A 81 -3.58 -26.43 -7.14
CA VAL A 81 -3.78 -25.05 -7.63
C VAL A 81 -2.60 -24.17 -7.23
N LEU A 82 -2.14 -24.33 -5.99
CA LEU A 82 -0.94 -23.72 -5.47
C LEU A 82 0.15 -24.77 -5.27
N ILE A 83 1.34 -24.48 -5.78
CA ILE A 83 2.54 -25.31 -5.65
C ILE A 83 3.63 -24.55 -4.92
N GLN A 84 4.41 -25.22 -4.09
CA GLN A 84 5.60 -24.65 -3.47
C GLN A 84 6.83 -24.98 -4.31
N ASP A 85 7.68 -23.98 -4.55
CA ASP A 85 8.95 -24.20 -5.22
C ASP A 85 9.86 -25.12 -4.39
N SER A 86 10.64 -25.96 -5.05
CA SER A 86 11.48 -26.97 -4.39
C SER A 86 12.79 -26.41 -3.82
N SER A 87 13.12 -25.17 -4.13
CA SER A 87 14.33 -24.48 -3.67
C SER A 87 14.05 -23.01 -3.39
N ASP A 88 14.95 -22.37 -2.67
CA ASP A 88 14.91 -20.94 -2.42
C ASP A 88 15.03 -20.17 -3.73
N CYS A 89 14.11 -19.25 -3.98
CA CYS A 89 14.05 -18.39 -5.16
C CYS A 89 13.80 -16.93 -4.75
N TYR A 90 14.27 -16.01 -5.57
CA TYR A 90 13.66 -14.69 -5.71
C TYR A 90 12.68 -14.73 -6.88
N TYR A 91 11.78 -13.73 -6.92
CA TYR A 91 10.84 -13.59 -8.03
C TYR A 91 10.92 -12.16 -8.54
N VAL A 92 11.27 -11.95 -9.80
CA VAL A 92 11.17 -10.64 -10.41
C VAL A 92 9.70 -10.37 -10.71
N TYR A 93 9.21 -9.20 -10.34
CA TYR A 93 7.80 -8.85 -10.47
C TYR A 93 7.65 -7.53 -11.21
N ARG A 94 6.99 -7.57 -12.36
CA ARG A 94 6.63 -6.40 -13.16
C ARG A 94 5.15 -6.11 -13.02
N LEU A 95 4.83 -4.85 -12.76
CA LEU A 95 3.48 -4.30 -12.78
C LEU A 95 3.39 -3.29 -13.92
N THR A 96 2.33 -3.36 -14.72
CA THR A 96 2.04 -2.37 -15.78
C THR A 96 0.61 -1.89 -15.66
N MET A 97 0.42 -0.57 -15.52
CA MET A 97 -0.87 0.12 -15.45
C MET A 97 -0.88 1.27 -16.48
N GLY A 98 -1.55 1.08 -17.61
CA GLY A 98 -1.48 2.00 -18.74
C GLY A 98 -0.05 2.16 -19.26
N SER A 99 0.48 3.37 -19.25
CA SER A 99 1.88 3.66 -19.63
C SER A 99 2.89 3.51 -18.49
N HIS A 100 2.42 3.31 -17.24
CA HIS A 100 3.30 3.18 -16.09
C HIS A 100 3.73 1.72 -15.89
N THR A 101 5.04 1.51 -15.76
CA THR A 101 5.61 0.18 -15.47
C THR A 101 6.61 0.30 -14.33
N GLN A 102 6.54 -0.65 -13.40
CA GLN A 102 7.52 -0.81 -12.32
C GLN A 102 8.00 -2.26 -12.23
N LEU A 103 9.29 -2.44 -12.03
CA LEU A 103 9.97 -3.73 -11.95
C LEU A 103 10.67 -3.85 -10.61
N GLY A 104 10.38 -4.90 -9.87
CA GLY A 104 10.94 -5.14 -8.55
C GLY A 104 11.19 -6.61 -8.27
N VAL A 105 11.49 -6.94 -7.03
CA VAL A 105 11.77 -8.30 -6.58
C VAL A 105 10.87 -8.68 -5.41
N VAL A 106 10.28 -9.88 -5.49
CA VAL A 106 9.63 -10.53 -4.35
C VAL A 106 10.72 -11.24 -3.55
N ALA A 107 10.80 -10.93 -2.27
CA ALA A 107 11.78 -11.45 -1.34
C ALA A 107 11.18 -11.60 0.08
N ALA A 108 11.81 -12.40 0.90
CA ALA A 108 11.57 -12.42 2.33
C ALA A 108 12.47 -11.36 2.99
N ALA A 109 11.89 -10.26 3.50
CA ALA A 109 12.61 -9.16 4.14
C ALA A 109 12.81 -9.42 5.63
N SER A 110 13.94 -8.99 6.19
CA SER A 110 14.33 -9.27 7.58
C SER A 110 13.42 -8.54 8.59
N VAL A 111 12.84 -9.30 9.53
CA VAL A 111 12.13 -8.74 10.70
C VAL A 111 13.11 -7.97 11.60
N ASP A 112 14.33 -8.46 11.79
CA ASP A 112 15.36 -7.78 12.59
C ASP A 112 15.72 -6.41 11.98
N ALA A 113 15.83 -6.33 10.65
CA ALA A 113 16.06 -5.06 9.96
C ALA A 113 14.86 -4.09 10.09
N TYR A 114 13.64 -4.63 10.17
CA TYR A 114 12.44 -3.84 10.44
C TYR A 114 12.42 -3.32 11.89
N ASP A 115 12.70 -4.17 12.86
CA ASP A 115 12.69 -3.82 14.29
C ASP A 115 13.81 -2.86 14.65
N SER A 116 14.99 -3.00 14.02
CA SER A 116 16.13 -2.09 14.20
C SER A 116 16.02 -0.77 13.44
N GLY A 117 15.01 -0.61 12.56
CA GLY A 117 14.79 0.61 11.79
C GLY A 117 15.64 0.73 10.51
N ARG A 118 16.31 -0.35 10.06
CA ARG A 118 16.92 -0.41 8.72
C ARG A 118 15.85 -0.53 7.63
N ILE A 119 14.69 -1.16 7.92
CA ILE A 119 13.47 -1.03 7.13
C ILE A 119 12.61 0.03 7.80
N LYS A 120 12.56 1.22 7.20
CA LYS A 120 11.99 2.43 7.79
C LYS A 120 10.49 2.54 7.56
N ARG A 121 9.80 3.15 8.53
CA ARG A 121 8.35 3.33 8.56
C ARG A 121 8.01 4.81 8.53
N HIS A 122 6.84 5.13 8.01
CA HIS A 122 6.29 6.50 7.99
C HIS A 122 4.84 6.60 8.46
N GLU A 123 4.24 5.46 8.90
CA GLU A 123 2.85 5.40 9.37
C GLU A 123 2.73 4.55 10.64
N LEU A 124 1.83 4.95 11.54
CA LEU A 124 1.47 4.16 12.72
C LEU A 124 0.42 3.11 12.37
N THR A 125 0.55 1.94 12.98
CA THR A 125 -0.43 0.87 12.85
C THR A 125 -1.62 1.06 13.81
N ARG A 126 -2.78 0.53 13.42
CA ARG A 126 -3.97 0.45 14.30
C ARG A 126 -3.98 -0.92 14.96
N PRO A 127 -4.04 -1.00 16.32
CA PRO A 127 -3.95 -2.27 17.05
C PRO A 127 -4.93 -3.35 16.57
N ALA A 128 -6.18 -2.99 16.26
CA ALA A 128 -7.18 -3.94 15.78
C ALA A 128 -6.82 -4.55 14.41
N LYS A 129 -6.31 -3.73 13.48
CA LYS A 129 -5.89 -4.19 12.14
C LYS A 129 -4.61 -5.02 12.20
N GLU A 130 -3.69 -4.64 13.08
CA GLU A 130 -2.47 -5.41 13.31
C GLU A 130 -2.80 -6.79 13.92
N GLN A 131 -3.66 -6.82 14.95
CA GLN A 131 -4.11 -8.08 15.57
C GLN A 131 -4.83 -9.00 14.59
N ASP A 132 -5.64 -8.46 13.70
CA ASP A 132 -6.28 -9.19 12.61
C ASP A 132 -5.23 -9.89 11.72
N ARG A 133 -4.20 -9.18 11.29
CA ARG A 133 -3.12 -9.77 10.47
C ARG A 133 -2.29 -10.80 11.23
N VAL A 134 -2.03 -10.59 12.53
CA VAL A 134 -1.37 -11.60 13.39
C VAL A 134 -2.18 -12.90 13.41
N ARG A 135 -3.50 -12.83 13.62
CA ARG A 135 -4.38 -14.01 13.60
C ARG A 135 -4.36 -14.70 12.24
N GLN A 136 -4.44 -13.94 11.16
CA GLN A 136 -4.39 -14.46 9.77
C GLN A 136 -3.08 -15.21 9.51
N ILE A 137 -1.93 -14.59 9.77
CA ILE A 137 -0.62 -15.21 9.59
C ILE A 137 -0.50 -16.49 10.44
N SER A 138 -0.93 -16.45 11.70
CA SER A 138 -0.84 -17.58 12.61
C SER A 138 -1.73 -18.75 12.17
N ALA A 139 -2.96 -18.48 11.72
CA ALA A 139 -3.91 -19.50 11.25
C ALA A 139 -3.44 -20.17 9.94
N LEU A 140 -2.93 -19.38 9.00
CA LEU A 140 -2.42 -19.89 7.72
C LEU A 140 -1.06 -20.55 7.84
N ASN A 141 -0.28 -20.28 8.88
CA ASN A 141 1.16 -20.54 8.95
C ASN A 141 1.89 -20.02 7.69
N ALA A 142 1.46 -18.87 7.22
CA ALA A 142 1.93 -18.26 5.98
C ALA A 142 1.68 -16.75 5.97
N GLN A 143 2.49 -16.03 5.22
CA GLN A 143 2.28 -14.64 4.84
C GLN A 143 1.84 -14.60 3.39
N THR A 144 0.64 -14.09 3.15
CA THR A 144 -0.05 -14.18 1.86
C THR A 144 -0.27 -12.83 1.20
N GLY A 145 -0.20 -11.74 1.96
CA GLY A 145 -0.27 -10.36 1.47
C GLY A 145 1.12 -9.71 1.54
N PRO A 146 1.79 -9.45 0.41
CA PRO A 146 3.13 -8.89 0.42
C PRO A 146 3.16 -7.45 0.93
N VAL A 147 4.22 -7.10 1.67
CA VAL A 147 4.52 -5.73 2.03
C VAL A 147 5.18 -5.05 0.83
N PHE A 148 4.71 -3.87 0.46
CA PHE A 148 5.32 -3.06 -0.57
C PHE A 148 6.48 -2.26 0.05
N LEU A 149 7.70 -2.60 -0.34
CA LEU A 149 8.91 -1.89 0.06
C LEU A 149 9.49 -1.12 -1.13
N VAL A 150 10.27 -0.09 -0.82
CA VAL A 150 11.06 0.63 -1.83
C VAL A 150 12.51 0.76 -1.38
N TYR A 151 13.42 0.85 -2.36
CA TYR A 151 14.83 1.12 -2.16
C TYR A 151 15.26 2.36 -2.96
N PRO A 152 16.27 3.12 -2.48
CA PRO A 152 16.93 4.12 -3.31
C PRO A 152 17.49 3.43 -4.56
N SER A 153 17.07 3.86 -5.77
CA SER A 153 17.45 3.19 -7.01
C SER A 153 18.95 2.94 -7.09
N GLU A 154 19.31 1.73 -7.42
CA GLU A 154 20.70 1.23 -7.55
C GLU A 154 20.81 0.51 -8.90
N GLU A 155 21.56 1.08 -9.83
CA GLU A 155 21.65 0.64 -11.23
C GLU A 155 21.98 -0.85 -11.37
N ARG A 156 22.89 -1.38 -10.53
CA ARG A 156 23.26 -2.80 -10.59
C ARG A 156 22.11 -3.74 -10.21
N ILE A 157 21.23 -3.32 -9.31
CA ILE A 157 20.02 -4.08 -8.97
C ILE A 157 19.03 -3.98 -10.14
N ASP A 158 18.80 -2.77 -10.65
CA ASP A 158 17.84 -2.49 -11.71
C ASP A 158 18.22 -3.24 -13.00
N ASP A 159 19.50 -3.28 -13.36
CA ASP A 159 20.04 -4.05 -14.49
C ASP A 159 19.86 -5.55 -14.32
N LEU A 160 20.16 -6.07 -13.12
CA LEU A 160 20.01 -7.51 -12.86
C LEU A 160 18.55 -7.94 -12.96
N LEU A 161 17.62 -7.16 -12.39
CA LEU A 161 16.18 -7.43 -12.49
C LEU A 161 15.71 -7.36 -13.95
N SER A 162 16.17 -6.34 -14.70
CA SER A 162 15.84 -6.14 -16.11
C SER A 162 16.32 -7.32 -16.96
N SER A 163 17.55 -7.82 -16.73
CA SER A 163 18.10 -8.98 -17.43
C SER A 163 17.30 -10.28 -17.22
N VAL A 164 16.69 -10.44 -16.04
CA VAL A 164 15.79 -11.56 -15.76
C VAL A 164 14.49 -11.41 -16.54
N ALA A 165 13.98 -10.20 -16.62
CA ALA A 165 12.69 -9.89 -17.23
C ALA A 165 12.71 -9.82 -18.79
N GLU A 166 13.86 -10.09 -19.42
CA GLU A 166 13.98 -10.31 -20.87
C GLU A 166 13.44 -11.68 -21.32
N GLY A 167 13.42 -12.67 -20.42
CA GLY A 167 12.88 -14.00 -20.70
C GLY A 167 11.36 -14.06 -20.59
N ASP A 168 10.80 -15.25 -20.86
CA ASP A 168 9.38 -15.50 -20.69
C ASP A 168 9.00 -15.53 -19.20
N PRO A 169 7.92 -14.84 -18.79
CA PRO A 169 7.45 -14.88 -17.41
C PRO A 169 6.85 -16.26 -17.08
N ALA A 170 7.07 -16.72 -15.85
CA ALA A 170 6.40 -17.91 -15.32
C ALA A 170 4.89 -17.67 -15.07
N MET A 171 4.51 -16.41 -14.83
CA MET A 171 3.12 -15.98 -14.70
C MET A 171 2.93 -14.65 -15.41
N ASP A 172 1.83 -14.51 -16.14
CA ASP A 172 1.41 -13.29 -16.83
C ASP A 172 -0.11 -13.19 -16.76
N VAL A 173 -0.62 -12.26 -15.97
CA VAL A 173 -2.05 -12.11 -15.73
C VAL A 173 -2.43 -10.64 -15.68
N THR A 174 -3.61 -10.32 -16.23
CA THR A 174 -4.18 -8.97 -16.15
C THR A 174 -5.41 -9.00 -15.24
N GLY A 175 -5.37 -8.20 -14.18
CA GLY A 175 -6.50 -8.06 -13.25
C GLY A 175 -7.70 -7.33 -13.86
N ASN A 176 -8.83 -7.36 -13.17
CA ASN A 176 -10.04 -6.62 -13.57
C ASN A 176 -9.84 -5.09 -13.54
N ASP A 177 -8.83 -4.62 -12.85
CA ASP A 177 -8.37 -3.23 -12.78
C ASP A 177 -7.48 -2.81 -13.96
N ALA A 178 -7.32 -3.70 -14.95
CA ALA A 178 -6.44 -3.56 -16.09
C ALA A 178 -4.94 -3.44 -15.74
N VAL A 179 -4.55 -3.83 -14.53
CA VAL A 179 -3.15 -3.97 -14.14
C VAL A 179 -2.63 -5.32 -14.60
N ARG A 180 -1.52 -5.32 -15.35
CA ARG A 180 -0.82 -6.54 -15.78
C ARG A 180 0.26 -6.88 -14.77
N HIS A 181 0.26 -8.12 -14.31
CA HIS A 181 1.19 -8.71 -13.35
C HIS A 181 2.01 -9.79 -14.03
N GLN A 182 3.33 -9.62 -14.07
CA GLN A 182 4.25 -10.60 -14.65
C GLN A 182 5.29 -11.01 -13.63
N ILE A 183 5.55 -12.30 -13.50
CA ILE A 183 6.52 -12.85 -12.53
C ILE A 183 7.48 -13.82 -13.21
N TRP A 184 8.77 -13.66 -12.92
CA TRP A 184 9.87 -14.55 -13.33
C TRP A 184 10.50 -15.19 -12.09
N VAL A 185 10.69 -16.50 -12.12
CA VAL A 185 11.33 -17.24 -11.02
C VAL A 185 12.85 -17.18 -11.18
N VAL A 186 13.55 -16.72 -10.15
CA VAL A 186 15.02 -16.65 -10.10
C VAL A 186 15.53 -17.76 -9.18
N ALA A 187 15.82 -18.93 -9.76
CA ALA A 187 16.37 -20.10 -9.05
C ALA A 187 17.89 -20.25 -9.24
N ASP A 188 18.51 -19.47 -10.12
CA ASP A 188 19.96 -19.50 -10.36
C ASP A 188 20.72 -18.96 -9.14
N LYS A 189 21.59 -19.80 -8.58
CA LYS A 189 22.33 -19.50 -7.34
C LYS A 189 23.24 -18.28 -7.47
N THR A 190 23.80 -18.03 -8.65
CA THR A 190 24.68 -16.87 -8.90
C THR A 190 23.88 -15.59 -8.84
N ARG A 191 22.70 -15.55 -9.50
CA ARG A 191 21.79 -14.40 -9.45
C ARG A 191 21.22 -14.17 -8.05
N ILE A 192 20.84 -15.25 -7.33
CA ILE A 192 20.38 -15.17 -5.94
C ILE A 192 21.46 -14.54 -5.06
N THR A 193 22.71 -15.04 -5.14
CA THR A 193 23.83 -14.49 -4.36
C THR A 193 24.09 -13.04 -4.71
N ALA A 194 24.09 -12.69 -5.99
CA ALA A 194 24.31 -11.31 -6.45
C ALA A 194 23.22 -10.35 -5.91
N LEU A 195 21.93 -10.70 -6.05
CA LEU A 195 20.83 -9.90 -5.50
C LEU A 195 20.94 -9.72 -3.99
N THR A 196 21.19 -10.82 -3.25
CA THR A 196 21.35 -10.76 -1.78
C THR A 196 22.47 -9.79 -1.37
N LEU A 197 23.63 -9.87 -2.03
CA LEU A 197 24.77 -9.01 -1.74
C LEU A 197 24.53 -7.55 -2.12
N LEU A 198 23.88 -7.30 -3.23
CA LEU A 198 23.54 -5.94 -3.67
C LEU A 198 22.56 -5.28 -2.70
N PHE A 199 21.49 -5.98 -2.31
CA PHE A 199 20.54 -5.46 -1.32
C PHE A 199 21.18 -5.26 0.06
N GLU A 200 22.14 -6.12 0.46
CA GLU A 200 22.86 -5.93 1.73
C GLU A 200 23.69 -4.64 1.77
N GLN A 201 24.12 -4.12 0.62
CA GLN A 201 24.84 -2.85 0.51
C GLN A 201 23.94 -1.62 0.64
N LEU A 202 22.63 -1.78 0.52
CA LEU A 202 21.69 -0.66 0.66
C LEU A 202 21.66 -0.16 2.12
N PRO A 203 21.66 1.16 2.33
CA PRO A 203 21.60 1.73 3.68
C PRO A 203 20.28 1.43 4.38
N ALA A 204 19.16 1.45 3.65
CA ALA A 204 17.82 1.21 4.16
C ALA A 204 16.86 0.76 3.06
N LEU A 205 15.75 0.14 3.49
CA LEU A 205 14.50 0.01 2.73
C LEU A 205 13.42 0.85 3.41
N TYR A 206 12.34 1.12 2.68
CA TYR A 206 11.24 1.94 3.18
C TYR A 206 9.91 1.22 2.94
N VAL A 207 9.08 1.14 3.97
CA VAL A 207 7.71 0.61 3.81
C VAL A 207 6.89 1.65 3.03
N ALA A 208 6.47 1.30 1.82
CA ALA A 208 5.58 2.12 1.00
C ALA A 208 4.10 1.84 1.37
N ASP A 209 3.70 0.57 1.39
CA ASP A 209 2.37 0.12 1.79
C ASP A 209 2.47 -1.22 2.56
N GLY A 210 1.54 -1.44 3.49
CA GLY A 210 1.50 -2.67 4.28
C GLY A 210 2.09 -2.55 5.67
N HIS A 211 2.06 -1.38 6.31
CA HIS A 211 2.53 -1.16 7.68
C HIS A 211 1.91 -2.14 8.70
N HIS A 212 0.62 -2.48 8.56
CA HIS A 212 -0.02 -3.48 9.43
C HIS A 212 0.51 -4.89 9.16
N ARG A 213 0.86 -5.22 7.92
CA ARG A 213 1.42 -6.54 7.53
C ARG A 213 2.83 -6.72 8.08
N SER A 214 3.69 -5.72 7.93
CA SER A 214 5.06 -5.76 8.49
C SER A 214 5.07 -5.79 10.02
N ALA A 215 4.23 -4.99 10.69
CA ALA A 215 4.11 -4.99 12.14
C ALA A 215 3.57 -6.34 12.67
N ALA A 216 2.58 -6.91 12.01
CA ALA A 216 2.06 -8.24 12.37
C ALA A 216 3.10 -9.34 12.19
N ALA A 217 3.91 -9.28 11.12
CA ALA A 217 5.00 -10.23 10.90
C ALA A 217 6.05 -10.16 12.01
N SER A 218 6.43 -8.95 12.45
CA SER A 218 7.34 -8.75 13.59
C SER A 218 6.78 -9.36 14.88
N ARG A 219 5.49 -9.15 15.18
CA ARG A 219 4.85 -9.76 16.36
C ARG A 219 4.82 -11.28 16.28
N VAL A 220 4.42 -11.86 15.16
CA VAL A 220 4.42 -13.32 14.95
C VAL A 220 5.84 -13.89 15.11
N ALA A 221 6.85 -13.21 14.59
CA ALA A 221 8.24 -13.61 14.76
C ALA A 221 8.66 -13.62 16.23
N ALA A 222 8.31 -12.57 16.99
CA ALA A 222 8.60 -12.49 18.41
C ALA A 222 7.90 -13.60 19.21
N GLU A 223 6.62 -13.86 18.94
CA GLU A 223 5.85 -14.93 19.59
C GLU A 223 6.45 -16.32 19.30
N ARG A 224 6.78 -16.61 18.04
CA ARG A 224 7.38 -17.89 17.63
C ARG A 224 8.80 -18.07 18.17
N LYS A 225 9.60 -17.02 18.17
CA LYS A 225 10.93 -17.03 18.78
C LYS A 225 10.84 -17.37 20.28
N ALA A 226 9.92 -16.74 21.00
CA ALA A 226 9.72 -17.02 22.44
C ALA A 226 9.24 -18.46 22.70
N ALA A 227 8.48 -19.05 21.77
CA ALA A 227 7.98 -20.41 21.86
C ALA A 227 8.97 -21.49 21.35
N ASN A 228 10.06 -21.11 20.71
CA ASN A 228 11.05 -22.02 20.09
C ASN A 228 12.37 -22.05 20.87
N PRO A 229 12.57 -23.04 21.77
CA PRO A 229 13.84 -23.18 22.50
C PRO A 229 15.07 -23.46 21.60
N GLY A 230 14.82 -23.96 20.38
CA GLY A 230 15.87 -24.25 19.39
C GLY A 230 16.06 -23.12 18.36
N HIS A 231 15.61 -21.89 18.66
CA HIS A 231 15.73 -20.77 17.74
C HIS A 231 17.20 -20.49 17.35
N THR A 232 17.47 -20.48 16.05
CA THR A 232 18.79 -20.28 15.47
C THR A 232 18.96 -18.92 14.80
N GLY A 233 17.83 -18.30 14.39
CA GLY A 233 17.79 -17.10 13.55
C GLY A 233 17.53 -17.38 12.06
N ASP A 234 17.60 -18.64 11.64
CA ASP A 234 17.39 -19.04 10.24
C ASP A 234 15.95 -19.41 9.89
N GLU A 235 15.08 -19.44 10.89
CA GLU A 235 13.68 -19.81 10.71
C GLU A 235 12.94 -18.81 9.81
N SER A 236 11.98 -19.34 9.01
CA SER A 236 11.20 -18.57 8.04
C SER A 236 10.45 -17.37 8.65
N TYR A 237 9.99 -17.51 9.90
CA TYR A 237 9.28 -16.43 10.60
C TYR A 237 10.14 -15.21 10.96
N ASN A 238 11.47 -15.29 10.84
CA ASN A 238 12.37 -14.13 11.00
C ASN A 238 12.38 -13.20 9.78
N TYR A 239 11.60 -13.54 8.77
CA TYR A 239 11.48 -12.79 7.52
C TYR A 239 10.01 -12.59 7.17
N PHE A 240 9.70 -11.54 6.41
CA PHE A 240 8.35 -11.29 5.94
C PHE A 240 8.28 -11.11 4.42
N LEU A 241 7.17 -11.58 3.85
CA LEU A 241 6.89 -11.46 2.43
C LEU A 241 6.87 -10.01 1.99
N SER A 242 7.67 -9.65 1.02
CA SER A 242 7.73 -8.30 0.48
C SER A 242 7.88 -8.30 -1.03
N VAL A 243 7.45 -7.22 -1.67
CA VAL A 243 7.81 -6.84 -3.03
C VAL A 243 8.52 -5.51 -2.97
N ILE A 244 9.72 -5.43 -3.53
CA ILE A 244 10.66 -4.31 -3.32
C ILE A 244 10.96 -3.66 -4.68
N PHE A 245 10.61 -2.38 -4.85
CA PHE A 245 10.78 -1.63 -6.09
C PHE A 245 11.78 -0.49 -5.92
N PRO A 246 12.45 -0.06 -7.00
CA PRO A 246 13.24 1.16 -6.98
C PRO A 246 12.31 2.37 -6.83
N HIS A 247 12.69 3.31 -5.95
CA HIS A 247 11.85 4.47 -5.61
C HIS A 247 11.45 5.32 -6.83
N GLN A 248 12.31 5.39 -7.86
CA GLN A 248 12.07 6.18 -9.08
C GLN A 248 10.99 5.57 -9.98
N GLN A 249 10.73 4.26 -9.89
CA GLN A 249 9.68 3.60 -10.65
C GLN A 249 8.35 3.54 -9.88
N THR A 250 8.33 3.98 -8.63
CA THR A 250 7.13 3.89 -7.78
C THR A 250 6.26 5.13 -7.97
N ARG A 251 4.95 4.92 -8.08
CA ARG A 251 3.97 5.97 -8.29
C ARG A 251 3.08 6.16 -7.07
N ILE A 252 3.03 7.40 -6.58
CA ILE A 252 2.05 7.82 -5.56
C ILE A 252 1.04 8.74 -6.25
N LEU A 253 -0.24 8.47 -6.06
CA LEU A 253 -1.33 9.33 -6.49
C LEU A 253 -1.73 10.28 -5.35
N ASP A 254 -2.42 11.35 -5.71
CA ASP A 254 -3.00 12.28 -4.77
C ASP A 254 -4.03 11.60 -3.86
N TYR A 255 -4.12 12.06 -2.62
CA TYR A 255 -5.15 11.64 -1.69
C TYR A 255 -5.95 12.87 -1.28
N ASN A 256 -7.09 13.05 -1.93
CA ASN A 256 -7.92 14.23 -1.86
C ASN A 256 -8.83 14.22 -0.63
N ARG A 257 -9.40 15.37 -0.28
CA ARG A 257 -10.29 15.55 0.89
C ARG A 257 -11.61 16.09 0.47
N VAL A 258 -12.67 15.65 1.15
CA VAL A 258 -14.01 16.28 1.11
C VAL A 258 -14.46 16.61 2.53
N VAL A 259 -15.12 17.73 2.72
CA VAL A 259 -15.60 18.20 4.02
C VAL A 259 -17.09 18.52 3.97
N ARG A 260 -17.84 18.06 4.99
CA ARG A 260 -19.32 18.09 5.03
C ARG A 260 -19.90 19.48 5.20
N ASP A 261 -19.23 20.36 5.94
CA ASP A 261 -19.74 21.69 6.26
C ASP A 261 -18.61 22.73 6.26
N LEU A 262 -18.98 23.98 6.24
CA LEU A 262 -18.07 25.12 6.24
C LEU A 262 -17.92 25.78 7.63
N HIS A 263 -18.19 25.05 8.71
CA HIS A 263 -18.04 25.55 10.08
C HIS A 263 -18.82 26.85 10.32
N ASP A 264 -20.13 26.81 10.09
CA ASP A 264 -21.09 27.94 10.21
C ASP A 264 -20.85 29.12 9.25
N MET A 265 -19.90 29.03 8.31
CA MET A 265 -19.70 30.05 7.29
C MET A 265 -20.55 29.79 6.04
N THR A 266 -21.00 30.88 5.40
CA THR A 266 -21.49 30.82 4.02
C THR A 266 -20.32 30.59 3.06
N GLY A 267 -20.56 30.09 1.84
CA GLY A 267 -19.50 29.91 0.82
C GLY A 267 -18.71 31.19 0.55
N LYS A 268 -19.38 32.36 0.53
CA LYS A 268 -18.71 33.65 0.37
C LYS A 268 -17.79 34.02 1.56
N GLN A 269 -18.22 33.78 2.79
CA GLN A 269 -17.40 34.02 3.98
C GLN A 269 -16.20 33.08 4.03
N PHE A 270 -16.42 31.80 3.68
CA PHE A 270 -15.34 30.80 3.59
C PHE A 270 -14.32 31.18 2.53
N LEU A 271 -14.75 31.56 1.33
CA LEU A 271 -13.86 31.99 0.25
C LEU A 271 -13.04 33.23 0.65
N GLN A 272 -13.64 34.17 1.36
CA GLN A 272 -12.92 35.34 1.91
C GLN A 272 -11.87 34.92 2.93
N ALA A 273 -12.19 34.01 3.87
CA ALA A 273 -11.26 33.54 4.89
C ALA A 273 -10.10 32.73 4.27
N VAL A 274 -10.37 31.94 3.23
CA VAL A 274 -9.33 31.25 2.46
C VAL A 274 -8.40 32.25 1.78
N GLY A 275 -8.94 33.35 1.24
CA GLY A 275 -8.17 34.41 0.58
C GLY A 275 -7.22 35.18 1.51
N GLU A 276 -7.38 35.10 2.83
CA GLU A 276 -6.43 35.68 3.80
C GLU A 276 -5.15 34.85 3.96
N ARG A 277 -5.18 33.59 3.49
CA ARG A 277 -4.09 32.62 3.66
C ARG A 277 -3.48 32.18 2.35
N PHE A 278 -4.29 32.09 1.31
CA PHE A 278 -3.92 31.64 -0.04
C PHE A 278 -4.19 32.71 -1.08
N SER A 279 -3.40 32.74 -2.16
CA SER A 279 -3.86 33.35 -3.39
C SER A 279 -4.95 32.47 -3.98
N VAL A 280 -6.11 33.06 -4.30
CA VAL A 280 -7.30 32.33 -4.76
C VAL A 280 -7.64 32.80 -6.17
N GLU A 281 -7.68 31.88 -7.12
CA GLU A 281 -8.05 32.15 -8.50
C GLU A 281 -9.18 31.23 -8.94
N ARG A 282 -10.28 31.77 -9.47
CA ARG A 282 -11.38 31.00 -10.04
C ARG A 282 -10.93 30.30 -11.32
N ARG A 283 -11.32 29.04 -11.50
CA ARG A 283 -11.02 28.23 -12.68
C ARG A 283 -12.29 27.68 -13.33
N GLU A 284 -12.28 27.57 -14.65
CA GLU A 284 -13.40 26.98 -15.42
C GLU A 284 -13.28 25.45 -15.52
N GLN A 285 -12.08 24.90 -15.30
CA GLN A 285 -11.78 23.49 -15.39
C GLN A 285 -11.34 22.94 -14.01
N PRO A 286 -11.49 21.64 -13.77
CA PRO A 286 -10.97 20.99 -12.57
C PRO A 286 -9.49 21.30 -12.35
N VAL A 287 -9.13 21.62 -11.11
CA VAL A 287 -7.76 21.98 -10.75
C VAL A 287 -7.03 20.75 -10.23
N LYS A 288 -6.00 20.33 -10.99
CA LYS A 288 -5.04 19.32 -10.55
C LYS A 288 -3.73 20.01 -10.17
N PRO A 289 -3.34 20.02 -8.89
CA PRO A 289 -2.07 20.62 -8.47
C PRO A 289 -0.86 19.96 -9.12
N GLU A 290 0.15 20.77 -9.50
CA GLU A 290 1.36 20.30 -10.19
C GLU A 290 2.62 20.43 -9.33
N GLN A 291 2.50 21.11 -8.17
CA GLN A 291 3.62 21.29 -7.23
C GLN A 291 3.13 21.54 -5.81
N THR A 292 4.04 21.36 -4.85
CA THR A 292 3.80 21.60 -3.41
C THR A 292 3.31 23.02 -3.15
N GLY A 293 2.36 23.18 -2.23
CA GLY A 293 1.75 24.46 -1.86
C GLY A 293 0.62 24.90 -2.79
N HIS A 294 0.34 24.11 -3.84
CA HIS A 294 -0.80 24.34 -4.74
C HIS A 294 -1.92 23.36 -4.40
N PHE A 295 -3.16 23.85 -4.40
CA PHE A 295 -4.35 23.05 -4.15
C PHE A 295 -5.47 23.41 -5.12
N GLY A 296 -6.32 22.48 -5.43
CA GLY A 296 -7.62 22.77 -6.02
C GLY A 296 -8.69 22.76 -4.92
N MET A 297 -9.66 23.64 -5.01
CA MET A 297 -10.83 23.68 -4.16
C MET A 297 -12.09 23.71 -5.03
N TYR A 298 -13.01 22.77 -4.80
CA TYR A 298 -14.33 22.75 -5.43
C TYR A 298 -15.39 23.15 -4.41
N LEU A 299 -16.04 24.27 -4.66
CA LEU A 299 -17.03 24.89 -3.76
C LEU A 299 -18.21 25.42 -4.57
N GLU A 300 -19.45 25.03 -4.22
CA GLU A 300 -20.69 25.53 -4.84
C GLU A 300 -20.66 25.48 -6.39
N GLY A 301 -20.20 24.34 -6.96
CA GLY A 301 -20.15 24.15 -8.42
C GLY A 301 -19.00 24.87 -9.13
N THR A 302 -18.03 25.42 -8.40
CA THR A 302 -16.92 26.20 -8.97
C THR A 302 -15.58 25.69 -8.46
N TRP A 303 -14.62 25.56 -9.39
CA TRP A 303 -13.23 25.28 -9.07
C TRP A 303 -12.46 26.56 -8.77
N TYR A 304 -11.59 26.47 -7.77
CA TYR A 304 -10.62 27.51 -7.40
C TYR A 304 -9.24 26.90 -7.29
N GLN A 305 -8.23 27.57 -7.82
CA GLN A 305 -6.83 27.28 -7.55
C GLN A 305 -6.41 28.07 -6.30
N LEU A 306 -5.83 27.36 -5.35
CA LEU A 306 -5.27 27.96 -4.14
C LEU A 306 -3.75 27.82 -4.19
N VAL A 307 -3.03 28.90 -3.92
CA VAL A 307 -1.56 28.92 -3.85
C VAL A 307 -1.12 29.47 -2.52
N LEU A 308 -0.41 28.66 -1.74
CA LEU A 308 0.21 29.06 -0.49
C LEU A 308 1.51 29.81 -0.76
N ALA A 309 1.73 30.92 -0.07
CA ALA A 309 2.99 31.66 -0.23
C ALA A 309 4.20 30.81 0.24
N GLU A 310 5.31 30.85 -0.51
CA GLU A 310 6.49 30.02 -0.23
C GLU A 310 7.05 30.18 1.17
N ASN A 311 7.02 31.40 1.73
CA ASN A 311 7.49 31.68 3.08
C ASN A 311 6.64 31.04 4.20
N ARG A 312 5.49 30.45 3.86
CA ARG A 312 4.63 29.69 4.76
C ARG A 312 4.87 28.17 4.67
N ILE A 313 5.74 27.71 3.76
CA ILE A 313 6.10 26.31 3.63
C ILE A 313 7.34 26.04 4.50
N PRO A 314 7.23 25.22 5.56
CA PRO A 314 8.35 24.96 6.47
C PRO A 314 9.37 23.98 5.85
N ALA A 315 10.28 24.47 5.03
CA ALA A 315 11.23 23.68 4.24
C ALA A 315 12.16 22.76 5.08
N SER A 316 12.37 23.05 6.35
CA SER A 316 13.24 22.26 7.24
C SER A 316 12.53 21.11 7.97
N ASP A 317 11.20 21.05 7.92
CA ASP A 317 10.42 19.99 8.57
C ASP A 317 9.75 19.11 7.49
N PRO A 318 10.19 17.85 7.33
CA PRO A 318 9.71 17.00 6.26
C PRO A 318 8.22 16.61 6.39
N VAL A 319 7.65 16.63 7.60
CA VAL A 319 6.22 16.38 7.81
C VAL A 319 5.39 17.64 7.61
N ALA A 320 5.84 18.76 8.18
CA ALA A 320 5.10 20.02 8.08
C ALA A 320 5.06 20.57 6.65
N SER A 321 6.05 20.23 5.79
CA SER A 321 6.12 20.63 4.38
C SER A 321 5.25 19.81 3.43
N LEU A 322 4.67 18.69 3.89
CA LEU A 322 3.76 17.89 3.07
C LEU A 322 2.47 18.65 2.76
N ASP A 323 1.96 18.55 1.54
CA ASP A 323 0.72 19.22 1.14
C ASP A 323 -0.47 18.85 2.03
N VAL A 324 -0.54 17.62 2.50
CA VAL A 324 -1.55 17.18 3.49
C VAL A 324 -1.44 17.91 4.82
N SER A 325 -0.23 18.26 5.25
CA SER A 325 0.03 19.03 6.48
C SER A 325 -0.21 20.52 6.25
N LEU A 326 0.20 21.05 5.11
CA LEU A 326 -0.06 22.45 4.73
C LEU A 326 -1.56 22.73 4.66
N LEU A 327 -2.33 21.86 3.99
CA LEU A 327 -3.79 22.00 3.95
C LEU A 327 -4.40 21.92 5.37
N ALA A 328 -3.93 20.99 6.20
CA ALA A 328 -4.40 20.85 7.56
C ALA A 328 -4.14 22.12 8.39
N ASN A 329 -2.90 22.59 8.39
CA ASN A 329 -2.46 23.70 9.25
C ASN A 329 -2.99 25.06 8.78
N GLU A 330 -3.14 25.23 7.46
CA GLU A 330 -3.52 26.52 6.89
C GLU A 330 -5.02 26.65 6.62
N LEU A 331 -5.77 25.54 6.54
CA LEU A 331 -7.18 25.57 6.18
C LEU A 331 -8.06 24.72 7.08
N LEU A 332 -7.80 23.39 7.19
CA LEU A 332 -8.73 22.48 7.88
C LEU A 332 -8.86 22.81 9.37
N VAL A 333 -7.74 23.03 10.07
CA VAL A 333 -7.74 23.37 11.49
C VAL A 333 -8.28 24.78 11.73
N PRO A 334 -7.70 25.85 11.14
CA PRO A 334 -8.06 27.23 11.51
C PRO A 334 -9.42 27.68 10.97
N LEU A 335 -9.87 27.17 9.82
CA LEU A 335 -11.12 27.63 9.19
C LEU A 335 -12.28 26.65 9.40
N LEU A 336 -12.01 25.34 9.32
CA LEU A 336 -13.05 24.32 9.42
C LEU A 336 -13.09 23.61 10.78
N GLY A 337 -12.15 23.91 11.70
CA GLY A 337 -12.11 23.36 13.05
C GLY A 337 -11.81 21.84 13.09
N ILE A 338 -11.29 21.26 12.01
CA ILE A 338 -10.95 19.84 11.91
C ILE A 338 -9.54 19.62 12.47
N THR A 339 -9.46 19.30 13.76
CA THR A 339 -8.19 19.14 14.48
C THR A 339 -7.58 17.73 14.38
N ASP A 340 -8.40 16.69 14.26
CA ASP A 340 -7.94 15.30 14.05
C ASP A 340 -8.69 14.65 12.89
N GLN A 341 -8.06 14.62 11.73
CA GLN A 341 -8.62 14.01 10.50
C GLN A 341 -8.88 12.49 10.61
N ARG A 342 -8.39 11.79 11.66
CA ARG A 342 -8.62 10.36 11.85
C ARG A 342 -9.97 10.05 12.47
N THR A 343 -10.50 10.98 13.24
CA THR A 343 -11.68 10.79 14.10
C THR A 343 -12.82 11.73 13.78
N ASP A 344 -12.57 12.87 13.10
CA ASP A 344 -13.61 13.82 12.72
C ASP A 344 -14.46 13.26 11.58
N SER A 345 -15.77 13.07 11.83
CA SER A 345 -16.72 12.53 10.84
C SER A 345 -17.12 13.51 9.73
N ARG A 346 -16.70 14.77 9.84
CA ARG A 346 -16.96 15.79 8.84
C ARG A 346 -15.98 15.75 7.66
N ILE A 347 -14.88 15.02 7.75
CA ILE A 347 -13.91 14.85 6.68
C ILE A 347 -13.91 13.42 6.16
N ASP A 348 -13.77 13.25 4.83
CA ASP A 348 -13.54 11.97 4.19
C ASP A 348 -12.45 12.12 3.10
N PHE A 349 -11.97 10.99 2.61
CA PHE A 349 -10.81 10.91 1.75
C PHE A 349 -11.15 10.25 0.41
N VAL A 350 -10.66 10.84 -0.69
CA VAL A 350 -10.88 10.36 -2.06
C VAL A 350 -9.54 10.09 -2.73
N GLY A 351 -9.23 8.81 -2.99
CA GLY A 351 -7.99 8.44 -3.68
C GLY A 351 -7.96 8.95 -5.12
N GLY A 352 -6.81 9.44 -5.56
CA GLY A 352 -6.61 10.04 -6.87
C GLY A 352 -6.93 9.14 -8.07
N ILE A 353 -6.96 7.82 -7.86
CA ILE A 353 -7.40 6.85 -8.87
C ILE A 353 -8.85 7.09 -9.34
N ARG A 354 -9.68 7.71 -8.50
CA ARG A 354 -11.07 8.05 -8.81
C ARG A 354 -11.22 9.31 -9.67
N GLY A 355 -10.13 10.07 -9.87
CA GLY A 355 -10.13 11.31 -10.62
C GLY A 355 -10.83 12.47 -9.91
N LEU A 356 -10.71 13.68 -10.49
CA LEU A 356 -11.29 14.90 -9.91
C LEU A 356 -12.82 14.95 -10.02
N ASN A 357 -13.41 14.29 -11.01
CA ASN A 357 -14.87 14.17 -11.15
C ASN A 357 -15.53 13.52 -9.91
N ALA A 358 -14.83 12.64 -9.22
CA ALA A 358 -15.35 12.07 -7.97
C ALA A 358 -15.48 13.11 -6.85
N LEU A 359 -14.66 14.17 -6.86
CA LEU A 359 -14.77 15.30 -5.92
C LEU A 359 -16.01 16.15 -6.24
N GLU A 360 -16.22 16.45 -7.52
CA GLU A 360 -17.40 17.18 -8.00
C GLU A 360 -18.68 16.43 -7.61
N GLN A 361 -18.77 15.14 -7.94
CA GLN A 361 -19.92 14.30 -7.60
C GLN A 361 -20.23 14.27 -6.10
N ARG A 362 -19.21 14.22 -5.25
CA ARG A 362 -19.38 14.24 -3.79
C ARG A 362 -19.98 15.55 -3.30
N VAL A 363 -19.52 16.70 -3.82
CA VAL A 363 -20.04 18.01 -3.43
C VAL A 363 -21.42 18.25 -4.06
N ASP A 364 -21.61 17.93 -5.31
CA ASP A 364 -22.86 18.13 -6.04
C ASP A 364 -24.01 17.24 -5.53
N SER A 365 -23.70 16.12 -4.83
CA SER A 365 -24.72 15.31 -4.15
C SER A 365 -25.39 16.06 -2.97
N GLY A 366 -24.74 17.13 -2.47
CA GLY A 366 -25.21 17.88 -1.31
C GLY A 366 -24.79 17.27 0.04
N ASP A 367 -24.15 16.11 0.05
CA ASP A 367 -23.64 15.48 1.29
C ASP A 367 -22.35 16.14 1.80
N TRP A 368 -21.65 16.87 0.93
CA TRP A 368 -20.35 17.50 1.20
C TRP A 368 -20.37 18.94 0.71
N ALA A 369 -19.85 19.86 1.49
CA ALA A 369 -19.87 21.29 1.17
C ALA A 369 -18.68 21.73 0.30
N VAL A 370 -17.51 21.10 0.48
CA VAL A 370 -16.28 21.48 -0.21
C VAL A 370 -15.37 20.27 -0.41
N ALA A 371 -14.64 20.29 -1.52
CA ALA A 371 -13.60 19.30 -1.82
C ALA A 371 -12.26 19.98 -2.10
N PHE A 372 -11.17 19.27 -1.80
CA PHE A 372 -9.80 19.72 -2.04
C PHE A 372 -9.02 18.66 -2.81
N SER A 373 -8.41 19.05 -3.94
CA SER A 373 -7.40 18.27 -4.64
C SER A 373 -6.01 18.72 -4.20
N LEU A 374 -5.12 17.73 -3.97
CA LEU A 374 -3.78 17.93 -3.45
C LEU A 374 -2.72 17.51 -4.46
N TYR A 375 -1.53 18.09 -4.34
CA TYR A 375 -0.35 17.54 -4.98
C TYR A 375 0.03 16.20 -4.32
N PRO A 376 0.35 15.15 -5.09
CA PRO A 376 0.73 13.86 -4.52
C PRO A 376 1.99 13.97 -3.67
N THR A 377 2.04 13.27 -2.54
CA THR A 377 3.29 13.09 -1.79
C THR A 377 4.32 12.41 -2.69
N THR A 378 5.52 12.99 -2.79
CA THR A 378 6.60 12.39 -3.59
C THR A 378 7.31 11.27 -2.81
N MET A 379 7.95 10.33 -3.53
CA MET A 379 8.79 9.30 -2.88
C MET A 379 9.94 9.90 -2.07
N ASN A 380 10.54 10.99 -2.56
CA ASN A 380 11.60 11.68 -1.82
C ASN A 380 11.08 12.28 -0.51
N ALA A 381 9.88 12.86 -0.50
CA ALA A 381 9.26 13.38 0.73
C ALA A 381 8.94 12.25 1.72
N LEU A 382 8.40 11.10 1.25
CA LEU A 382 8.16 9.93 2.08
C LEU A 382 9.46 9.42 2.72
N MET A 383 10.51 9.27 1.93
CA MET A 383 11.81 8.80 2.41
C MET A 383 12.41 9.79 3.42
N ALA A 384 12.31 11.10 3.18
CA ALA A 384 12.79 12.13 4.10
C ALA A 384 12.06 12.08 5.47
N VAL A 385 10.74 11.88 5.48
CA VAL A 385 9.95 11.68 6.71
C VAL A 385 10.41 10.43 7.46
N ALA A 386 10.57 9.31 6.75
CA ALA A 386 11.00 8.04 7.34
C ALA A 386 12.47 8.11 7.86
N ASP A 387 13.35 8.83 7.15
CA ASP A 387 14.74 9.06 7.56
C ASP A 387 14.84 9.90 8.83
N ALA A 388 13.93 10.88 8.98
CA ALA A 388 13.81 11.68 10.19
C ALA A 388 13.17 10.92 11.37
N GLY A 389 12.75 9.66 11.19
CA GLY A 389 12.03 8.89 12.19
C GLY A 389 10.63 9.46 12.54
N GLN A 390 10.08 10.27 11.65
CA GLN A 390 8.80 10.95 11.83
C GLN A 390 7.65 10.16 11.18
N ILE A 391 6.42 10.55 11.49
CA ILE A 391 5.20 9.90 11.04
C ILE A 391 4.37 10.90 10.22
N MET A 392 3.90 10.44 9.06
CA MET A 392 2.99 11.21 8.21
C MET A 392 1.59 11.32 8.82
N PRO A 393 0.85 12.40 8.51
CA PRO A 393 -0.59 12.44 8.75
C PRO A 393 -1.33 11.26 8.09
N PRO A 394 -2.53 10.90 8.55
CA PRO A 394 -3.29 9.81 7.94
C PRO A 394 -3.63 10.13 6.48
N LYS A 395 -3.64 9.07 5.65
CA LYS A 395 -4.04 9.20 4.24
C LYS A 395 -3.17 10.22 3.47
N SER A 396 -1.85 10.12 3.64
CA SER A 396 -0.86 10.95 2.95
C SER A 396 -0.41 10.36 1.61
N THR A 397 -0.53 9.03 1.44
CA THR A 397 -0.04 8.32 0.26
C THR A 397 -1.09 7.36 -0.30
N TRP A 398 -1.18 7.27 -1.62
CA TRP A 398 -1.97 6.27 -2.33
C TRP A 398 -1.10 5.65 -3.43
N PHE A 399 -0.55 4.48 -3.16
CA PHE A 399 0.32 3.77 -4.13
C PHE A 399 -0.49 3.06 -5.20
N GLU A 400 -0.10 3.25 -6.46
CA GLU A 400 -0.60 2.52 -7.62
C GLU A 400 0.55 2.15 -8.57
N PRO A 401 0.45 1.00 -9.25
CA PRO A 401 -0.58 -0.04 -9.13
C PRO A 401 -0.49 -0.83 -7.82
N LYS A 402 -1.62 -1.42 -7.41
CA LYS A 402 -1.67 -2.30 -6.24
C LYS A 402 -1.04 -3.66 -6.54
N LEU A 403 -0.41 -4.26 -5.52
CA LEU A 403 0.10 -5.64 -5.59
C LEU A 403 -1.09 -6.62 -5.60
N ALA A 404 -0.97 -7.70 -6.38
CA ALA A 404 -1.95 -8.78 -6.31
C ALA A 404 -1.61 -9.77 -5.19
N ASP A 405 -2.63 -10.22 -4.46
CA ASP A 405 -2.57 -11.36 -3.57
C ASP A 405 -2.60 -12.68 -4.38
N GLY A 406 -2.00 -13.73 -3.85
CA GLY A 406 -2.06 -15.08 -4.42
C GLY A 406 -1.01 -15.41 -5.47
N LEU A 407 -0.21 -14.46 -5.94
CA LEU A 407 0.84 -14.75 -6.91
C LEU A 407 2.10 -15.37 -6.29
N VAL A 408 2.49 -14.93 -5.10
CA VAL A 408 3.55 -15.54 -4.29
C VAL A 408 3.20 -15.39 -2.82
N SER A 409 3.31 -16.46 -2.05
CA SER A 409 3.12 -16.48 -0.60
C SER A 409 4.34 -17.11 0.10
N HIS A 410 4.61 -16.68 1.33
CA HIS A 410 5.73 -17.15 2.14
C HIS A 410 5.21 -18.04 3.28
N LEU A 411 5.56 -19.33 3.26
CA LEU A 411 5.24 -20.29 4.34
C LEU A 411 6.21 -20.11 5.51
N LEU A 412 5.68 -20.23 6.75
CA LEU A 412 6.45 -19.99 7.98
C LEU A 412 6.79 -21.27 8.74
#